data_bc5ca9c86f520ef1d124f31f8167c090
#
_entry.id   bc5ca9c86f520ef1d124f31f8167c090
#
_cell.length_a   1.000
_cell.length_b   1.000
_cell.length_c   1.000
_cell.angle_alpha   90.00
_cell.angle_beta   90.00
_cell.angle_gamma   90.00
#
_symmetry.space_group_name_H-M   'P 1'
#
loop_
_entity.id
_entity.type
_entity.pdbx_description
1 polymer ?
#
loop_
_entity_poly.entity_id
_entity_poly.type
_entity_poly.pdbx_seq_one_letter_code
_entity_poly.pdbx_strand_id
1 'polypeptide(L)'
;MGKENLYVWEMTPGMVHENDAAERLLALCGQENMLRSETKEGKIELTAACDGLFRVDSQRLIAVNSREDVMIATRKGNTAVRKGDKLAGMRVIPLIIKEETLQAAEQAAGAGPLLELLPYVKKTAAIVATGSEVKKGLIQDTFTPVVKEKLAAYGIETISIAYSGDGVENVANAIGEARKTGADLILCTGGMSVDPDDNTPGGIQASGARIVTYGAPVLPGAMFLLGYFEDGTPICGLPGCVMYAGATIFDLALPRIAAGVELTRRDFAVMGEGGLCLGCKPCHWPNCPFGK
;
A
#
# COMPACT_ATOMS: atom_id res chain seq x y z
N MET A 1 1.40 -43.07 12.09
CA MET A 1 2.84 -43.32 11.86
C MET A 1 3.51 -43.48 13.22
N GLY A 2 4.10 -44.64 13.48
CA GLY A 2 4.92 -44.86 14.66
C GLY A 2 6.25 -44.12 14.50
N LYS A 3 6.68 -43.37 15.52
CA LYS A 3 8.01 -42.78 15.56
C LYS A 3 8.96 -43.83 16.11
N GLU A 4 9.98 -44.20 15.35
CA GLU A 4 11.01 -45.18 15.80
C GLU A 4 12.05 -44.54 16.73
N ASN A 5 12.16 -43.20 16.73
CA ASN A 5 13.09 -42.43 17.57
C ASN A 5 12.34 -41.35 18.35
N LEU A 6 12.62 -41.26 19.64
CA LEU A 6 12.14 -40.19 20.52
C LEU A 6 13.37 -39.32 20.89
N TYR A 7 13.25 -38.02 20.62
CA TYR A 7 14.17 -37.03 21.17
C TYR A 7 13.69 -36.67 22.58
N VAL A 8 14.50 -36.92 23.58
CA VAL A 8 14.27 -36.47 24.95
C VAL A 8 15.12 -35.23 25.18
N TRP A 9 14.45 -34.10 25.40
CA TRP A 9 15.11 -32.86 25.76
C TRP A 9 14.83 -32.54 27.22
N GLU A 10 15.87 -32.20 27.96
CA GLU A 10 15.74 -31.67 29.30
C GLU A 10 15.73 -30.14 29.23
N MET A 11 14.69 -29.53 29.82
CA MET A 11 14.60 -28.08 29.96
C MET A 11 15.62 -27.61 30.99
N THR A 12 16.76 -27.17 30.52
CA THR A 12 17.83 -26.61 31.38
C THR A 12 17.60 -25.09 31.54
N PRO A 13 18.08 -24.47 32.63
CA PRO A 13 18.06 -23.02 32.80
C PRO A 13 18.69 -22.31 31.58
N GLY A 14 18.01 -21.24 31.08
CA GLY A 14 18.47 -20.51 29.89
C GLY A 14 17.96 -21.07 28.55
N MET A 15 17.05 -22.05 28.57
CA MET A 15 16.38 -22.58 27.40
C MET A 15 14.90 -22.23 27.42
N VAL A 16 14.30 -21.99 26.23
CA VAL A 16 12.89 -21.62 26.04
C VAL A 16 12.25 -22.64 25.09
N HIS A 17 11.05 -23.12 25.45
CA HIS A 17 10.28 -24.02 24.60
C HIS A 17 9.74 -23.30 23.37
N GLU A 18 9.60 -24.00 22.22
CA GLU A 18 9.16 -23.42 20.94
C GLU A 18 7.85 -22.64 21.03
N ASN A 19 6.88 -23.10 21.85
CA ASN A 19 5.61 -22.41 22.01
C ASN A 19 5.77 -21.04 22.70
N ASP A 20 6.57 -20.98 23.78
CA ASP A 20 6.84 -19.72 24.48
C ASP A 20 7.68 -18.78 23.62
N ALA A 21 8.61 -19.32 22.86
CA ALA A 21 9.39 -18.58 21.88
C ALA A 21 8.51 -17.96 20.79
N ALA A 22 7.53 -18.71 20.24
CA ALA A 22 6.60 -18.22 19.26
C ALA A 22 5.73 -17.06 19.81
N GLU A 23 5.29 -17.13 21.07
CA GLU A 23 4.57 -16.04 21.74
C GLU A 23 5.43 -14.77 21.85
N ARG A 24 6.71 -14.91 22.16
CA ARG A 24 7.66 -13.80 22.23
C ARG A 24 7.89 -13.16 20.85
N LEU A 25 7.99 -13.98 19.79
CA LEU A 25 8.08 -13.47 18.42
C LEU A 25 6.80 -12.76 18.00
N LEU A 26 5.62 -13.27 18.39
CA LEU A 26 4.35 -12.61 18.15
C LEU A 26 4.30 -11.23 18.82
N ALA A 27 4.86 -11.08 20.03
CA ALA A 27 4.89 -9.80 20.72
C ALA A 27 5.71 -8.72 19.98
N LEU A 28 6.64 -9.10 19.11
CA LEU A 28 7.38 -8.17 18.25
C LEU A 28 6.53 -7.66 17.07
N CYS A 29 5.47 -8.40 16.72
CA CYS A 29 4.54 -8.05 15.66
C CYS A 29 3.37 -7.28 16.24
N GLY A 30 2.89 -6.23 15.56
CA GLY A 30 1.63 -5.60 15.90
C GLY A 30 0.49 -6.60 15.75
N GLN A 31 -0.52 -6.47 16.60
CA GLN A 31 -1.71 -7.33 16.54
C GLN A 31 -2.99 -6.53 16.27
N GLU A 32 -2.90 -5.21 16.23
CA GLU A 32 -4.05 -4.35 15.92
C GLU A 32 -4.56 -4.63 14.51
N ASN A 33 -5.88 -4.87 14.39
CA ASN A 33 -6.56 -5.26 13.16
C ASN A 33 -6.09 -6.61 12.57
N MET A 34 -5.40 -7.45 13.36
CA MET A 34 -4.95 -8.77 12.97
C MET A 34 -5.47 -9.84 13.92
N LEU A 35 -5.73 -11.03 13.38
CA LEU A 35 -6.17 -12.21 14.15
C LEU A 35 -5.01 -13.21 14.19
N ARG A 36 -4.69 -13.67 15.38
CA ARG A 36 -3.70 -14.73 15.60
C ARG A 36 -4.35 -16.11 15.53
N SER A 37 -3.61 -17.12 15.10
CA SER A 37 -3.97 -18.52 15.31
C SER A 37 -3.66 -18.97 16.75
N GLU A 38 -4.17 -20.13 17.14
CA GLU A 38 -3.62 -20.84 18.30
C GLU A 38 -2.16 -21.20 18.04
N THR A 39 -1.38 -21.28 19.14
CA THR A 39 0.01 -21.75 19.08
C THR A 39 0.00 -23.27 18.93
N LYS A 40 0.51 -23.74 17.81
CA LYS A 40 0.58 -25.19 17.53
C LYS A 40 1.94 -25.55 16.98
N GLU A 41 2.61 -26.50 17.63
CA GLU A 41 3.94 -26.98 17.22
C GLU A 41 4.93 -25.81 17.04
N GLY A 42 4.96 -24.89 18.00
CA GLY A 42 5.83 -23.72 17.98
C GLY A 42 5.51 -22.69 16.92
N LYS A 43 4.38 -22.78 16.22
CA LYS A 43 3.99 -21.88 15.13
C LYS A 43 2.76 -21.04 15.48
N ILE A 44 2.81 -19.76 15.11
CA ILE A 44 1.67 -18.83 15.12
C ILE A 44 1.55 -18.21 13.74
N GLU A 45 0.31 -18.04 13.25
CA GLU A 45 -0.02 -17.32 12.03
C GLU A 45 -0.85 -16.08 12.34
N LEU A 46 -0.65 -15.00 11.57
CA LEU A 46 -1.45 -13.78 11.59
C LEU A 46 -2.27 -13.68 10.31
N THR A 47 -3.54 -13.32 10.45
CA THR A 47 -4.47 -13.04 9.35
C THR A 47 -5.09 -11.66 9.53
N ALA A 48 -5.52 -11.03 8.43
CA ALA A 48 -6.16 -9.72 8.45
C ALA A 48 -7.57 -9.81 9.06
N ALA A 49 -7.86 -8.96 10.06
CA ALA A 49 -9.21 -8.83 10.63
C ALA A 49 -10.11 -7.91 9.79
N CYS A 50 -9.51 -7.05 8.95
CA CYS A 50 -10.22 -6.11 8.06
C CYS A 50 -9.44 -5.93 6.76
N ASP A 51 -10.09 -5.31 5.79
CA ASP A 51 -9.42 -4.78 4.58
C ASP A 51 -8.53 -3.60 4.98
N GLY A 52 -7.33 -3.52 4.39
CA GLY A 52 -6.41 -2.44 4.71
C GLY A 52 -5.07 -2.52 3.99
N LEU A 53 -4.17 -1.64 4.42
CA LEU A 53 -2.77 -1.61 4.01
C LEU A 53 -1.92 -2.40 5.01
N PHE A 54 -1.31 -3.48 4.57
CA PHE A 54 -0.34 -4.21 5.37
C PHE A 54 1.04 -3.58 5.25
N ARG A 55 1.66 -3.24 6.39
CA ARG A 55 2.99 -2.62 6.47
C ARG A 55 3.95 -3.54 7.21
N VAL A 56 5.20 -3.51 6.78
CA VAL A 56 6.31 -4.25 7.39
C VAL A 56 7.51 -3.31 7.52
N ASP A 57 8.09 -3.23 8.70
CA ASP A 57 9.41 -2.65 8.88
C ASP A 57 10.47 -3.65 8.40
N SER A 58 10.78 -3.56 7.12
CA SER A 58 11.67 -4.52 6.46
C SER A 58 13.09 -4.53 7.03
N GLN A 59 13.60 -3.39 7.48
CA GLN A 59 14.96 -3.31 8.04
C GLN A 59 15.05 -4.03 9.40
N ARG A 60 14.07 -3.76 10.27
CA ARG A 60 14.00 -4.40 11.58
C ARG A 60 13.66 -5.89 11.45
N LEU A 61 12.77 -6.26 10.52
CA LEU A 61 12.46 -7.66 10.22
C LEU A 61 13.70 -8.44 9.76
N ILE A 62 14.53 -7.85 8.89
CA ILE A 62 15.82 -8.44 8.47
C ILE A 62 16.74 -8.62 9.68
N ALA A 63 16.84 -7.63 10.55
CA ALA A 63 17.68 -7.71 11.74
C ALA A 63 17.24 -8.83 12.69
N VAL A 64 15.93 -9.04 12.87
CA VAL A 64 15.37 -10.15 13.66
C VAL A 64 15.66 -11.50 12.98
N ASN A 65 15.33 -11.64 11.70
CA ASN A 65 15.51 -12.88 10.95
C ASN A 65 17.00 -13.24 10.69
N SER A 66 17.93 -12.32 10.96
CA SER A 66 19.37 -12.59 10.93
C SER A 66 19.87 -13.28 12.21
N ARG A 67 18.99 -13.50 13.19
CA ARG A 67 19.33 -14.31 14.37
C ARG A 67 19.13 -15.78 14.04
N GLU A 68 20.07 -16.61 14.51
CA GLU A 68 20.01 -18.04 14.29
C GLU A 68 18.73 -18.64 14.87
N ASP A 69 18.12 -19.58 14.18
CA ASP A 69 16.91 -20.31 14.60
C ASP A 69 15.63 -19.49 14.76
N VAL A 70 15.63 -18.21 14.44
CA VAL A 70 14.45 -17.32 14.50
C VAL A 70 13.87 -17.12 13.11
N MET A 71 12.54 -17.21 12.99
CA MET A 71 11.86 -17.02 11.71
C MET A 71 10.54 -16.25 11.88
N ILE A 72 10.43 -15.12 11.17
CA ILE A 72 9.19 -14.40 10.92
C ILE A 72 9.07 -14.23 9.40
N ALA A 73 8.17 -14.95 8.77
CA ALA A 73 7.86 -14.83 7.34
C ALA A 73 6.61 -13.98 7.15
N THR A 74 6.63 -13.05 6.19
CA THR A 74 5.52 -12.12 5.97
C THR A 74 5.16 -12.00 4.48
N ARG A 75 3.95 -11.51 4.18
CA ARG A 75 3.68 -10.92 2.87
C ARG A 75 4.56 -9.70 2.67
N LYS A 76 4.74 -9.27 1.42
CA LYS A 76 5.42 -8.00 1.12
C LYS A 76 4.66 -6.83 1.78
N GLY A 77 5.39 -5.98 2.48
CA GLY A 77 4.86 -4.76 3.08
C GLY A 77 4.39 -3.73 2.04
N ASN A 78 3.60 -2.78 2.49
CA ASN A 78 2.97 -1.73 1.69
C ASN A 78 2.05 -2.28 0.57
N THR A 79 1.36 -3.39 0.84
CA THR A 79 0.40 -4.02 -0.08
C THR A 79 -1.01 -4.01 0.51
N ALA A 80 -2.00 -3.90 -0.40
CA ALA A 80 -3.39 -4.07 -0.05
C ALA A 80 -3.67 -5.51 0.39
N VAL A 81 -4.45 -5.67 1.45
CA VAL A 81 -4.94 -6.96 1.92
C VAL A 81 -6.44 -6.90 2.19
N ARG A 82 -7.09 -8.07 2.13
CA ARG A 82 -8.50 -8.24 2.47
C ARG A 82 -8.63 -9.01 3.78
N LYS A 83 -9.75 -8.81 4.45
CA LYS A 83 -10.12 -9.59 5.63
C LYS A 83 -9.97 -11.09 5.36
N GLY A 84 -9.28 -11.80 6.25
CA GLY A 84 -8.97 -13.22 6.12
C GLY A 84 -7.68 -13.55 5.37
N ASP A 85 -7.03 -12.58 4.74
CA ASP A 85 -5.72 -12.81 4.10
C ASP A 85 -4.65 -13.18 5.13
N LYS A 86 -3.81 -14.16 4.80
CA LYS A 86 -2.62 -14.48 5.61
C LYS A 86 -1.60 -13.35 5.48
N LEU A 87 -1.09 -12.90 6.61
CA LEU A 87 -0.15 -11.77 6.71
C LEU A 87 1.26 -12.22 7.04
N ALA A 88 1.38 -13.06 8.08
CA ALA A 88 2.66 -13.52 8.59
C ALA A 88 2.54 -14.89 9.28
N GLY A 89 3.68 -15.55 9.42
CA GLY A 89 3.83 -16.72 10.26
C GLY A 89 5.20 -16.66 10.97
N MET A 90 5.24 -17.08 12.21
CA MET A 90 6.44 -17.04 13.05
C MET A 90 6.63 -18.32 13.81
N ARG A 91 7.90 -18.67 14.03
CA ARG A 91 8.32 -19.79 14.86
C ARG A 91 9.82 -19.71 15.14
N VAL A 92 10.29 -20.56 16.05
CA VAL A 92 11.71 -20.95 16.11
C VAL A 92 11.91 -22.31 15.45
N ILE A 93 13.12 -22.58 14.97
CA ILE A 93 13.41 -23.83 14.22
C ILE A 93 13.52 -25.04 15.14
N PRO A 94 14.29 -24.98 16.27
CA PRO A 94 14.40 -26.10 17.20
C PRO A 94 13.19 -26.17 18.16
N LEU A 95 12.99 -27.34 18.78
CA LEU A 95 11.99 -27.54 19.84
C LEU A 95 12.25 -26.65 21.07
N ILE A 96 13.51 -26.39 21.36
CA ILE A 96 13.95 -25.47 22.40
C ILE A 96 15.07 -24.58 21.86
N ILE A 97 15.03 -23.29 22.23
CA ILE A 97 15.99 -22.26 21.80
C ILE A 97 16.65 -21.61 23.01
N LYS A 98 17.85 -21.09 22.84
CA LYS A 98 18.55 -20.36 23.90
C LYS A 98 17.82 -19.03 24.19
N GLU A 99 17.67 -18.72 25.47
CA GLU A 99 17.11 -17.43 25.94
C GLU A 99 17.89 -16.25 25.35
N GLU A 100 19.23 -16.34 25.27
CA GLU A 100 20.09 -15.29 24.71
C GLU A 100 19.76 -14.96 23.24
N THR A 101 19.42 -15.99 22.43
CA THR A 101 19.08 -15.82 21.03
C THR A 101 17.75 -15.05 20.87
N LEU A 102 16.75 -15.39 21.70
CA LEU A 102 15.47 -14.66 21.70
C LEU A 102 15.65 -13.22 22.19
N GLN A 103 16.40 -12.99 23.24
CA GLN A 103 16.71 -11.63 23.71
C GLN A 103 17.44 -10.81 22.64
N ALA A 104 18.36 -11.42 21.89
CA ALA A 104 19.03 -10.75 20.79
C ALA A 104 18.06 -10.42 19.63
N ALA A 105 17.06 -11.27 19.37
CA ALA A 105 16.01 -10.98 18.39
C ALA A 105 15.10 -9.84 18.85
N GLU A 106 14.71 -9.81 20.13
CA GLU A 106 13.93 -8.74 20.74
C GLU A 106 14.66 -7.39 20.71
N GLN A 107 15.94 -7.39 21.03
CA GLN A 107 16.79 -6.20 20.94
C GLN A 107 16.91 -5.70 19.49
N ALA A 108 17.03 -6.61 18.52
CA ALA A 108 17.11 -6.28 17.10
C ALA A 108 15.76 -5.73 16.58
N ALA A 109 14.64 -6.20 17.12
CA ALA A 109 13.32 -5.67 16.82
C ALA A 109 13.16 -4.22 17.31
N GLY A 110 13.82 -3.83 18.40
CA GLY A 110 13.71 -2.47 18.95
C GLY A 110 12.29 -2.11 19.41
N ALA A 111 12.00 -0.83 19.51
CA ALA A 111 10.69 -0.34 19.96
C ALA A 111 9.63 -0.29 18.84
N GLY A 112 8.37 -0.58 19.19
CA GLY A 112 7.22 -0.56 18.29
C GLY A 112 7.09 -1.82 17.42
N PRO A 113 5.93 -2.01 16.76
CA PRO A 113 5.63 -3.22 16.02
C PRO A 113 6.44 -3.35 14.74
N LEU A 114 6.78 -4.60 14.38
CA LEU A 114 7.39 -4.94 13.08
C LEU A 114 6.35 -4.93 11.95
N LEU A 115 5.10 -5.24 12.27
CA LEU A 115 3.99 -5.40 11.34
C LEU A 115 2.83 -4.51 11.78
N GLU A 116 2.16 -3.89 10.82
CA GLU A 116 0.96 -3.08 11.03
C GLU A 116 -0.09 -3.40 9.97
N LEU A 117 -1.36 -3.40 10.34
CA LEU A 117 -2.47 -3.41 9.41
C LEU A 117 -3.29 -2.13 9.62
N LEU A 118 -3.20 -1.22 8.65
CA LEU A 118 -3.91 0.05 8.64
C LEU A 118 -5.22 -0.06 7.85
N PRO A 119 -6.40 0.08 8.48
CA PRO A 119 -7.67 0.11 7.78
C PRO A 119 -7.75 1.28 6.79
N TYR A 120 -8.56 1.15 5.74
CA TYR A 120 -8.81 2.26 4.83
C TYR A 120 -9.69 3.32 5.50
N VAL A 121 -9.18 4.55 5.60
CA VAL A 121 -9.83 5.69 6.26
C VAL A 121 -10.44 6.67 5.28
N LYS A 122 -9.90 6.78 4.05
CA LYS A 122 -10.50 7.62 3.00
C LYS A 122 -11.76 6.94 2.47
N LYS A 123 -12.87 7.67 2.44
CA LYS A 123 -14.19 7.12 2.09
C LYS A 123 -14.81 7.77 0.87
N THR A 124 -14.36 8.97 0.52
CA THR A 124 -14.94 9.77 -0.54
C THR A 124 -13.89 10.32 -1.50
N ALA A 125 -14.23 10.44 -2.77
CA ALA A 125 -13.38 11.06 -3.78
C ALA A 125 -14.17 11.98 -4.68
N ALA A 126 -13.52 13.06 -5.14
CA ALA A 126 -13.98 13.91 -6.23
C ALA A 126 -13.09 13.71 -7.45
N ILE A 127 -13.67 13.65 -8.65
CA ILE A 127 -12.93 13.50 -9.91
C ILE A 127 -13.07 14.79 -10.71
N VAL A 128 -11.95 15.31 -11.20
CA VAL A 128 -11.88 16.42 -12.15
C VAL A 128 -11.38 15.85 -13.47
N ALA A 129 -12.29 15.65 -14.42
CA ALA A 129 -11.96 15.20 -15.77
C ALA A 129 -11.62 16.42 -16.63
N THR A 130 -10.38 16.50 -17.14
CA THR A 130 -9.90 17.60 -17.96
C THR A 130 -9.93 17.26 -19.45
N GLY A 131 -10.15 18.25 -20.26
CA GLY A 131 -10.20 18.16 -21.72
C GLY A 131 -11.43 18.83 -22.29
N SER A 132 -11.21 19.79 -23.20
CA SER A 132 -12.28 20.57 -23.84
C SER A 132 -13.22 19.69 -24.66
N GLU A 133 -12.74 18.61 -25.24
CA GLU A 133 -13.54 17.69 -26.03
C GLU A 133 -14.52 16.89 -25.18
N VAL A 134 -14.05 16.39 -24.02
CA VAL A 134 -14.89 15.69 -23.05
C VAL A 134 -15.93 16.65 -22.46
N LYS A 135 -15.50 17.85 -22.05
CA LYS A 135 -16.38 18.89 -21.51
C LYS A 135 -17.51 19.29 -22.48
N LYS A 136 -17.23 19.37 -23.77
CA LYS A 136 -18.20 19.69 -24.83
C LYS A 136 -19.05 18.48 -25.26
N GLY A 137 -18.77 17.27 -24.68
CA GLY A 137 -19.48 16.06 -25.06
C GLY A 137 -19.13 15.53 -26.46
N LEU A 138 -18.03 15.97 -27.06
CA LEU A 138 -17.53 15.49 -28.35
C LEU A 138 -16.91 14.10 -28.26
N ILE A 139 -16.33 13.78 -27.09
CA ILE A 139 -15.74 12.47 -26.78
C ILE A 139 -16.38 11.98 -25.48
N GLN A 140 -16.71 10.69 -25.43
CA GLN A 140 -17.20 10.06 -24.22
C GLN A 140 -16.07 9.91 -23.19
N ASP A 141 -16.34 10.25 -21.93
CA ASP A 141 -15.42 9.99 -20.81
C ASP A 141 -15.34 8.50 -20.52
N THR A 142 -14.27 7.88 -20.96
CA THR A 142 -13.94 6.47 -20.69
C THR A 142 -12.99 6.28 -19.49
N PHE A 143 -12.43 7.38 -18.97
CA PHE A 143 -11.49 7.37 -17.85
C PHE A 143 -12.20 7.27 -16.49
N THR A 144 -13.18 8.12 -16.27
CA THR A 144 -13.92 8.16 -14.99
C THR A 144 -14.51 6.80 -14.59
N PRO A 145 -15.14 6.00 -15.46
CA PRO A 145 -15.63 4.68 -15.08
C PRO A 145 -14.57 3.76 -14.50
N VAL A 146 -13.38 3.70 -15.13
CA VAL A 146 -12.25 2.87 -14.65
C VAL A 146 -11.74 3.35 -13.29
N VAL A 147 -11.62 4.67 -13.11
CA VAL A 147 -11.19 5.25 -11.83
C VAL A 147 -12.20 4.93 -10.72
N LYS A 148 -13.49 5.04 -10.99
CA LYS A 148 -14.55 4.69 -10.04
C LYS A 148 -14.48 3.23 -9.60
N GLU A 149 -14.24 2.31 -10.53
CA GLU A 149 -14.07 0.89 -10.21
C GLU A 149 -12.86 0.67 -9.30
N LYS A 150 -11.72 1.31 -9.60
CA LYS A 150 -10.52 1.24 -8.76
C LYS A 150 -10.76 1.81 -7.35
N LEU A 151 -11.46 2.93 -7.22
CA LEU A 151 -11.82 3.53 -5.93
C LEU A 151 -12.76 2.62 -5.12
N ALA A 152 -13.79 2.06 -5.78
CA ALA A 152 -14.76 1.18 -5.15
C ALA A 152 -14.11 -0.08 -4.53
N ALA A 153 -13.02 -0.59 -5.13
CA ALA A 153 -12.26 -1.71 -4.60
C ALA A 153 -11.66 -1.44 -3.20
N TYR A 154 -11.54 -0.16 -2.81
CA TYR A 154 -11.06 0.30 -1.49
C TYR A 154 -12.18 0.92 -0.63
N GLY A 155 -13.44 0.77 -1.05
CA GLY A 155 -14.59 1.35 -0.34
C GLY A 155 -14.66 2.88 -0.42
N ILE A 156 -14.06 3.48 -1.45
CA ILE A 156 -14.08 4.93 -1.69
C ILE A 156 -15.19 5.25 -2.69
N GLU A 157 -16.17 6.04 -2.26
CA GLU A 157 -17.29 6.50 -3.07
C GLU A 157 -16.91 7.76 -3.86
N THR A 158 -17.27 7.81 -5.15
CA THR A 158 -17.12 9.03 -5.93
C THR A 158 -18.34 9.93 -5.70
N ILE A 159 -18.18 11.02 -4.95
CA ILE A 159 -19.26 11.94 -4.58
C ILE A 159 -19.42 13.12 -5.53
N SER A 160 -18.42 13.39 -6.38
CA SER A 160 -18.48 14.49 -7.36
C SER A 160 -17.65 14.18 -8.59
N ILE A 161 -18.14 14.61 -9.74
CA ILE A 161 -17.42 14.60 -11.02
C ILE A 161 -17.58 15.97 -11.65
N ALA A 162 -16.47 16.65 -11.91
CA ALA A 162 -16.44 17.93 -12.59
C ALA A 162 -15.68 17.79 -13.92
N TYR A 163 -16.20 18.42 -14.97
CA TYR A 163 -15.56 18.46 -16.28
C TYR A 163 -14.93 19.85 -16.50
N SER A 164 -13.61 19.89 -16.65
CA SER A 164 -12.87 21.11 -16.93
C SER A 164 -12.47 21.20 -18.40
N GLY A 165 -12.52 22.39 -18.97
CA GLY A 165 -11.81 22.67 -20.22
C GLY A 165 -10.32 22.81 -20.00
N ASP A 166 -9.58 22.95 -21.10
CA ASP A 166 -8.13 23.16 -21.06
C ASP A 166 -7.79 24.52 -20.43
N GLY A 167 -6.53 24.68 -20.02
CA GLY A 167 -6.00 25.87 -19.38
C GLY A 167 -5.87 25.73 -17.86
N VAL A 168 -4.75 26.21 -17.36
CA VAL A 168 -4.35 26.13 -15.94
C VAL A 168 -5.43 26.67 -14.99
N GLU A 169 -6.00 27.83 -15.30
CA GLU A 169 -7.03 28.48 -14.47
C GLU A 169 -8.33 27.67 -14.43
N ASN A 170 -8.76 27.12 -15.57
CA ASN A 170 -9.98 26.31 -15.63
C ASN A 170 -9.83 25.05 -14.77
N VAL A 171 -8.69 24.39 -14.87
CA VAL A 171 -8.38 23.19 -14.06
C VAL A 171 -8.31 23.55 -12.58
N ALA A 172 -7.60 24.63 -12.22
CA ALA A 172 -7.49 25.08 -10.83
C ALA A 172 -8.87 25.44 -10.22
N ASN A 173 -9.73 26.11 -10.97
CA ASN A 173 -11.09 26.43 -10.55
C ASN A 173 -11.92 25.16 -10.33
N ALA A 174 -11.86 24.19 -11.25
CA ALA A 174 -12.59 22.92 -11.11
C ALA A 174 -12.10 22.13 -9.88
N ILE A 175 -10.79 22.15 -9.60
CA ILE A 175 -10.22 21.56 -8.38
C ILE A 175 -10.74 22.30 -7.14
N GLY A 176 -10.80 23.63 -7.17
CA GLY A 176 -11.38 24.46 -6.10
C GLY A 176 -12.83 24.06 -5.78
N GLU A 177 -13.67 23.87 -6.80
CA GLU A 177 -15.05 23.38 -6.60
C GLU A 177 -15.09 21.94 -6.06
N ALA A 178 -14.22 21.06 -6.56
CA ALA A 178 -14.10 19.69 -6.05
C ALA A 178 -13.71 19.68 -4.55
N ARG A 179 -12.82 20.57 -4.11
CA ARG A 179 -12.46 20.71 -2.69
C ARG A 179 -13.64 21.12 -1.80
N LYS A 180 -14.52 21.97 -2.28
CA LYS A 180 -15.72 22.42 -1.52
C LYS A 180 -16.69 21.28 -1.22
N THR A 181 -16.60 20.16 -1.93
CA THR A 181 -17.42 18.96 -1.64
C THR A 181 -17.04 18.26 -0.36
N GLY A 182 -15.85 18.53 0.19
CA GLY A 182 -15.32 17.85 1.37
C GLY A 182 -14.84 16.42 1.08
N ALA A 183 -14.55 16.07 -0.18
CA ALA A 183 -14.02 14.76 -0.55
C ALA A 183 -12.65 14.50 0.11
N ASP A 184 -12.44 13.28 0.58
CA ASP A 184 -11.17 12.85 1.22
C ASP A 184 -10.00 12.74 0.24
N LEU A 185 -10.29 12.67 -1.06
CA LEU A 185 -9.31 12.48 -2.14
C LEU A 185 -9.79 13.19 -3.40
N ILE A 186 -8.89 13.88 -4.09
CA ILE A 186 -9.18 14.51 -5.40
C ILE A 186 -8.34 13.82 -6.46
N LEU A 187 -8.98 13.46 -7.58
CA LEU A 187 -8.33 12.84 -8.72
C LEU A 187 -8.55 13.70 -9.97
N CYS A 188 -7.46 14.02 -10.65
CA CYS A 188 -7.48 14.70 -11.94
C CYS A 188 -7.15 13.72 -13.06
N THR A 189 -7.94 13.69 -14.12
CA THR A 189 -7.76 12.82 -15.28
C THR A 189 -7.67 13.64 -16.56
N GLY A 190 -6.83 13.24 -17.52
CA GLY A 190 -6.55 13.98 -18.74
C GLY A 190 -5.47 15.04 -18.57
N GLY A 191 -4.87 15.49 -19.68
CA GLY A 191 -3.87 16.56 -19.71
C GLY A 191 -2.66 16.36 -18.80
N MET A 192 -2.17 15.12 -18.67
CA MET A 192 -1.07 14.76 -17.76
C MET A 192 0.26 14.45 -18.47
N SER A 193 0.31 14.58 -19.78
CA SER A 193 1.54 14.35 -20.55
C SER A 193 2.41 15.62 -20.64
N VAL A 194 3.39 15.60 -21.53
CA VAL A 194 4.35 16.70 -21.71
C VAL A 194 3.99 17.66 -22.85
N ASP A 195 2.83 17.46 -23.45
CA ASP A 195 2.36 18.33 -24.53
C ASP A 195 2.03 19.74 -23.99
N PRO A 196 2.23 20.81 -24.79
CA PRO A 196 1.96 22.18 -24.36
C PRO A 196 0.53 22.43 -23.90
N ASP A 197 -0.43 21.64 -24.41
CA ASP A 197 -1.84 21.72 -24.06
C ASP A 197 -2.22 20.91 -22.79
N ASP A 198 -1.28 20.14 -22.25
CA ASP A 198 -1.46 19.34 -21.04
C ASP A 198 -1.30 20.20 -19.78
N ASN A 199 -2.37 20.87 -19.41
CA ASN A 199 -2.37 21.89 -18.36
C ASN A 199 -2.72 21.35 -16.96
N THR A 200 -3.01 20.07 -16.80
CA THR A 200 -3.45 19.50 -15.52
C THR A 200 -2.40 19.60 -14.40
N PRO A 201 -1.10 19.33 -14.63
CA PRO A 201 -0.09 19.54 -13.58
C PRO A 201 0.01 21.00 -13.13
N GLY A 202 -0.05 21.94 -14.08
CA GLY A 202 -0.08 23.39 -13.79
C GLY A 202 -1.32 23.80 -13.00
N GLY A 203 -2.49 23.27 -13.35
CA GLY A 203 -3.76 23.49 -12.63
C GLY A 203 -3.72 22.95 -11.20
N ILE A 204 -3.15 21.76 -10.99
CA ILE A 204 -2.96 21.19 -9.66
C ILE A 204 -2.04 22.09 -8.82
N GLN A 205 -0.95 22.56 -9.38
CA GLN A 205 -0.03 23.47 -8.69
C GLN A 205 -0.72 24.82 -8.37
N ALA A 206 -1.45 25.38 -9.34
CA ALA A 206 -2.16 26.66 -9.17
C ALA A 206 -3.31 26.58 -8.16
N SER A 207 -3.88 25.38 -7.91
CA SER A 207 -4.91 25.17 -6.90
C SER A 207 -4.42 25.24 -5.45
N GLY A 208 -3.10 25.43 -5.24
CA GLY A 208 -2.47 25.56 -3.92
C GLY A 208 -2.01 24.23 -3.31
N ALA A 209 -1.99 23.14 -4.07
CA ALA A 209 -1.45 21.87 -3.61
C ALA A 209 0.09 21.90 -3.55
N ARG A 210 0.67 21.41 -2.47
CA ARG A 210 2.10 21.11 -2.34
C ARG A 210 2.41 19.83 -3.10
N ILE A 211 3.13 19.94 -4.21
CA ILE A 211 3.48 18.78 -5.04
C ILE A 211 4.57 17.96 -4.34
N VAL A 212 4.31 16.67 -4.15
CA VAL A 212 5.25 15.67 -3.65
C VAL A 212 6.11 15.11 -4.78
N THR A 213 5.44 14.73 -5.87
CA THR A 213 6.11 14.23 -7.07
C THR A 213 5.27 14.52 -8.31
N TYR A 214 5.96 14.83 -9.40
CA TYR A 214 5.44 14.71 -10.75
C TYR A 214 6.42 13.82 -11.50
N GLY A 215 5.94 12.63 -11.83
CA GLY A 215 6.76 11.52 -12.30
C GLY A 215 7.17 10.55 -11.19
N ALA A 216 7.20 9.26 -11.54
CA ALA A 216 7.64 8.17 -10.68
C ALA A 216 8.30 7.06 -11.52
N PRO A 217 9.30 6.34 -10.97
CA PRO A 217 10.02 5.29 -11.69
C PRO A 217 9.22 3.99 -11.78
N VAL A 218 7.97 4.07 -12.27
CA VAL A 218 7.04 2.94 -12.41
C VAL A 218 6.42 2.94 -13.80
N LEU A 219 6.44 1.81 -14.45
CA LEU A 219 5.87 1.59 -15.78
C LEU A 219 4.87 0.42 -15.74
N PRO A 220 3.60 0.66 -16.17
CA PRO A 220 3.05 1.90 -16.70
C PRO A 220 2.71 2.91 -15.60
N GLY A 221 2.73 4.20 -15.99
CA GLY A 221 2.27 5.29 -15.14
C GLY A 221 3.31 6.35 -14.76
N ALA A 222 4.44 6.43 -15.47
CA ALA A 222 5.54 7.34 -15.14
C ALA A 222 5.14 8.80 -14.90
N MET A 223 4.08 9.30 -15.57
CA MET A 223 3.61 10.68 -15.47
C MET A 223 2.62 10.91 -14.30
N PHE A 224 2.57 10.03 -13.32
CA PHE A 224 1.75 10.21 -12.12
C PHE A 224 2.18 11.43 -11.31
N LEU A 225 1.20 12.18 -10.82
CA LEU A 225 1.42 13.32 -9.92
C LEU A 225 0.71 13.06 -8.59
N LEU A 226 1.38 13.35 -7.49
CA LEU A 226 0.79 13.42 -6.15
C LEU A 226 1.12 14.77 -5.52
N GLY A 227 0.11 15.39 -4.92
CA GLY A 227 0.23 16.54 -4.05
C GLY A 227 -0.67 16.43 -2.83
N TYR A 228 -0.48 17.33 -1.88
CA TYR A 228 -1.34 17.48 -0.70
C TYR A 228 -1.71 18.94 -0.52
N PHE A 229 -2.96 19.19 -0.15
CA PHE A 229 -3.38 20.49 0.35
C PHE A 229 -2.93 20.69 1.81
N GLU A 230 -3.05 21.91 2.30
CA GLU A 230 -2.65 22.27 3.67
C GLU A 230 -3.41 21.46 4.74
N ASP A 231 -4.65 21.10 4.47
CA ASP A 231 -5.51 20.25 5.31
C ASP A 231 -5.17 18.74 5.24
N GLY A 232 -4.12 18.38 4.48
CA GLY A 232 -3.70 16.99 4.27
C GLY A 232 -4.52 16.23 3.22
N THR A 233 -5.48 16.85 2.53
CA THR A 233 -6.24 16.22 1.45
C THR A 233 -5.32 15.91 0.27
N PRO A 234 -5.18 14.64 -0.14
CA PRO A 234 -4.38 14.25 -1.30
C PRO A 234 -5.07 14.64 -2.62
N ILE A 235 -4.26 15.04 -3.59
CA ILE A 235 -4.66 15.23 -4.98
C ILE A 235 -3.72 14.45 -5.90
N CYS A 236 -4.30 13.67 -6.81
CA CYS A 236 -3.53 12.90 -7.79
C CYS A 236 -3.85 13.35 -9.21
N GLY A 237 -2.81 13.51 -10.03
CA GLY A 237 -2.92 13.58 -11.50
C GLY A 237 -2.67 12.20 -12.09
N LEU A 238 -3.65 11.64 -12.79
CA LEU A 238 -3.61 10.27 -13.28
C LEU A 238 -3.16 10.20 -14.74
N PRO A 239 -2.10 9.45 -15.06
CA PRO A 239 -1.66 9.28 -16.44
C PRO A 239 -2.66 8.45 -17.25
N GLY A 240 -2.76 8.73 -18.55
CA GLY A 240 -3.73 8.11 -19.46
C GLY A 240 -3.71 6.58 -19.48
N CYS A 241 -2.58 5.95 -19.17
CA CYS A 241 -2.46 4.49 -19.12
C CYS A 241 -3.34 3.82 -18.06
N VAL A 242 -3.84 4.55 -17.06
CA VAL A 242 -4.79 4.03 -16.06
C VAL A 242 -6.08 3.51 -16.71
N MET A 243 -6.45 4.04 -17.88
CA MET A 243 -7.65 3.61 -18.60
C MET A 243 -7.57 2.19 -19.17
N TYR A 244 -6.37 1.74 -19.57
CA TYR A 244 -6.21 0.49 -20.34
C TYR A 244 -5.23 -0.51 -19.74
N ALA A 245 -4.38 -0.10 -18.82
CA ALA A 245 -3.45 -1.00 -18.15
C ALA A 245 -4.12 -1.65 -16.95
N GLY A 246 -3.94 -2.97 -16.79
CA GLY A 246 -4.51 -3.72 -15.67
C GLY A 246 -4.02 -3.25 -14.31
N ALA A 247 -2.75 -2.79 -14.23
CA ALA A 247 -2.18 -2.14 -13.06
C ALA A 247 -1.18 -1.06 -13.47
N THR A 248 -1.10 0.00 -12.68
CA THR A 248 -0.23 1.17 -12.89
C THR A 248 0.34 1.64 -11.56
N ILE A 249 1.14 2.69 -11.57
CA ILE A 249 1.57 3.40 -10.35
C ILE A 249 0.39 3.78 -9.44
N PHE A 250 -0.77 4.12 -10.00
CA PHE A 250 -1.96 4.47 -9.21
C PHE A 250 -2.41 3.30 -8.34
N ASP A 251 -2.34 2.06 -8.86
CA ASP A 251 -2.69 0.85 -8.11
C ASP A 251 -1.70 0.54 -6.97
N LEU A 252 -0.47 1.05 -7.04
CA LEU A 252 0.52 0.96 -5.96
C LEU A 252 0.37 2.08 -4.92
N ALA A 253 -0.06 3.27 -5.34
CA ALA A 253 -0.20 4.44 -4.47
C ALA A 253 -1.56 4.45 -3.76
N LEU A 254 -2.66 4.08 -4.45
CA LEU A 254 -4.03 4.17 -3.94
C LEU A 254 -4.25 3.47 -2.59
N PRO A 255 -3.80 2.23 -2.35
CA PRO A 255 -4.01 1.58 -1.05
C PRO A 255 -3.32 2.33 0.10
N ARG A 256 -2.17 2.96 -0.15
CA ARG A 256 -1.45 3.76 0.85
C ARG A 256 -2.20 5.07 1.14
N ILE A 257 -2.68 5.74 0.10
CA ILE A 257 -3.51 6.96 0.22
C ILE A 257 -4.82 6.62 0.93
N ALA A 258 -5.49 5.52 0.56
CA ALA A 258 -6.74 5.07 1.17
C ALA A 258 -6.60 4.78 2.68
N ALA A 259 -5.45 4.26 3.09
CA ALA A 259 -5.11 4.05 4.50
C ALA A 259 -4.65 5.34 5.24
N GLY A 260 -4.65 6.50 4.57
CA GLY A 260 -4.25 7.77 5.17
C GLY A 260 -2.73 7.95 5.36
N VAL A 261 -1.92 7.14 4.66
CA VAL A 261 -0.47 7.29 4.71
C VAL A 261 -0.05 8.44 3.81
N GLU A 262 0.61 9.44 4.38
CA GLU A 262 1.24 10.50 3.61
C GLU A 262 2.48 9.96 2.90
N LEU A 263 2.45 9.98 1.56
CA LEU A 263 3.56 9.53 0.74
C LEU A 263 4.55 10.65 0.48
N THR A 264 5.82 10.30 0.49
CA THR A 264 6.95 11.18 0.21
C THR A 264 7.57 10.84 -1.16
N ARG A 265 8.42 11.72 -1.68
CA ARG A 265 9.19 11.44 -2.90
C ARG A 265 10.04 10.17 -2.77
N ARG A 266 10.55 9.86 -1.57
CA ARG A 266 11.31 8.65 -1.29
C ARG A 266 10.47 7.38 -1.48
N ASP A 267 9.21 7.42 -1.08
CA ASP A 267 8.30 6.27 -1.25
C ASP A 267 8.13 5.91 -2.72
N PHE A 268 8.03 6.90 -3.60
CA PHE A 268 8.00 6.67 -5.04
C PHE A 268 9.35 6.20 -5.59
N ALA A 269 10.45 6.75 -5.12
CA ALA A 269 11.78 6.32 -5.57
C ALA A 269 12.04 4.84 -5.29
N VAL A 270 11.61 4.35 -4.13
CA VAL A 270 11.73 2.94 -3.74
C VAL A 270 10.89 2.01 -4.63
N MET A 271 9.79 2.49 -5.22
CA MET A 271 8.97 1.69 -6.13
C MET A 271 9.67 1.36 -7.47
N GLY A 272 10.83 1.96 -7.76
CA GLY A 272 11.57 1.70 -9.00
C GLY A 272 11.99 0.25 -9.14
N GLU A 273 12.48 -0.37 -8.07
CA GLU A 273 12.67 -1.80 -8.02
C GLU A 273 11.31 -2.50 -7.90
N GLY A 274 11.02 -3.41 -8.84
CA GLY A 274 9.69 -4.03 -8.99
C GLY A 274 8.66 -3.16 -9.71
N GLY A 275 8.98 -1.91 -10.07
CA GLY A 275 8.07 -0.96 -10.72
C GLY A 275 7.85 -1.18 -12.22
N LEU A 276 8.43 -2.22 -12.82
CA LEU A 276 8.24 -2.56 -14.22
C LEU A 276 7.19 -3.67 -14.36
N CYS A 277 6.03 -3.32 -14.93
CA CYS A 277 5.01 -4.31 -15.29
C CYS A 277 5.43 -5.11 -16.52
N LEU A 278 5.36 -6.44 -16.44
CA LEU A 278 5.79 -7.33 -17.51
C LEU A 278 4.75 -7.50 -18.64
N GLY A 279 3.59 -6.86 -18.53
CA GLY A 279 2.56 -6.88 -19.58
C GLY A 279 1.91 -8.23 -19.81
N CYS A 280 1.76 -9.06 -18.77
CA CYS A 280 1.20 -10.40 -18.86
C CYS A 280 -0.21 -10.41 -19.45
N LYS A 281 -0.50 -11.44 -20.26
CA LYS A 281 -1.84 -11.68 -20.83
C LYS A 281 -2.30 -13.10 -20.47
N PRO A 282 -3.33 -13.28 -19.61
CA PRO A 282 -4.09 -12.22 -18.91
C PRO A 282 -3.28 -11.53 -17.82
N CYS A 283 -3.74 -10.35 -17.37
CA CYS A 283 -3.14 -9.64 -16.25
C CYS A 283 -3.35 -10.43 -14.95
N HIS A 284 -2.28 -10.63 -14.17
CA HIS A 284 -2.32 -11.38 -12.90
C HIS A 284 -2.31 -10.48 -11.66
N TRP A 285 -2.37 -9.16 -11.82
CA TRP A 285 -2.44 -8.23 -10.70
C TRP A 285 -3.61 -8.56 -9.74
N PRO A 286 -3.43 -8.56 -8.42
CA PRO A 286 -2.19 -8.23 -7.68
C PRO A 286 -1.25 -9.43 -7.42
N ASN A 287 -1.50 -10.61 -7.99
CA ASN A 287 -0.71 -11.83 -7.78
C ASN A 287 0.44 -11.95 -8.81
N CYS A 288 1.27 -10.92 -8.87
CA CYS A 288 2.43 -10.83 -9.78
C CYS A 288 3.57 -10.05 -9.11
N PRO A 289 4.79 -9.98 -9.69
CA PRO A 289 5.93 -9.28 -9.10
C PRO A 289 5.80 -7.74 -9.13
N PHE A 290 4.87 -7.17 -9.90
CA PHE A 290 4.72 -5.73 -10.02
C PHE A 290 4.42 -5.07 -8.67
N GLY A 291 5.27 -4.11 -8.27
CA GLY A 291 5.18 -3.41 -6.99
C GLY A 291 5.63 -4.22 -5.76
N LYS A 292 6.40 -5.32 -5.96
CA LYS A 292 6.84 -6.21 -4.87
C LYS A 292 8.35 -6.36 -4.81
#